data_e3e98feadbc8eca9c2af47733764c63f
#
_entry.id   e3e98feadbc8eca9c2af47733764c63f
#
_cell.length_a   1.000
_cell.length_b   1.000
_cell.length_c   1.000
_cell.angle_alpha   90.00
_cell.angle_beta   90.00
_cell.angle_gamma   90.00
#
_symmetry.space_group_name_H-M   'P 1'
#
loop_
_entity.id
_entity.type
_entity.pdbx_description
1 polymer ?
#
loop_
_entity_poly.entity_id
_entity_poly.type
_entity_poly.pdbx_seq_one_letter_code
_entity_poly.pdbx_strand_id
1 'polypeptide(L)'
;DVYKRQAEYRALCHQAFNMARWNIEIRKELSDKPFAIIADIDETVLDNSPYNGMLIIQDIEFDKNDWIEWGKLESAEAVPGAVAFFNFADSMGIEVFYISNRYDVQRAETLSNLRKLNLPNADSNHVFLKTRTSAKQERRDRVLADYEVLMYLGDNLSDFSSVFDNQNNSKRNELVEELKASFGSTFIVFPNAMYGDWESRGIYESNRDWTDQQRDSIRQAKLVTYK
;
A
#
# COMPACT_ATOMS: atom_id res chain seq x y z
N ASP A 1 -17.21 4.75 1.45
CA ASP A 1 -16.22 5.08 2.48
C ASP A 1 -16.08 6.61 2.62
N VAL A 2 -16.63 7.13 3.73
CA VAL A 2 -16.69 8.58 3.98
C VAL A 2 -15.29 9.16 4.23
N TYR A 3 -14.38 8.39 4.84
CA TYR A 3 -13.01 8.81 5.12
C TYR A 3 -12.24 9.18 3.83
N LYS A 4 -12.31 8.36 2.80
CA LYS A 4 -11.64 8.60 1.51
C LYS A 4 -12.19 9.83 0.75
N ARG A 5 -13.36 10.32 1.14
CA ARG A 5 -13.96 11.55 0.57
C ARG A 5 -13.61 12.81 1.33
N GLN A 6 -12.89 12.72 2.45
CA GLN A 6 -12.44 13.88 3.20
C GLN A 6 -11.36 14.63 2.42
N ALA A 7 -11.39 15.95 2.51
CA ALA A 7 -10.36 16.81 1.93
C ALA A 7 -8.98 16.55 2.58
N GLU A 8 -8.97 16.24 3.87
CA GLU A 8 -7.78 15.91 4.64
C GLU A 8 -7.11 14.63 4.14
N TYR A 9 -7.88 13.58 3.80
CA TYR A 9 -7.34 12.37 3.18
C TYR A 9 -6.64 12.72 1.85
N ARG A 10 -7.29 13.50 0.99
CA ARG A 10 -6.71 13.94 -0.28
C ARG A 10 -5.45 14.78 -0.06
N ALA A 11 -5.46 15.67 0.93
CA ALA A 11 -4.30 16.48 1.29
C ALA A 11 -3.13 15.62 1.75
N LEU A 12 -3.37 14.60 2.58
CA LEU A 12 -2.33 13.65 3.02
C LEU A 12 -1.74 12.85 1.84
N CYS A 13 -2.57 12.39 0.90
CA CYS A 13 -2.07 11.72 -0.31
C CYS A 13 -1.18 12.65 -1.14
N HIS A 14 -1.60 13.90 -1.38
CA HIS A 14 -0.77 14.88 -2.09
C HIS A 14 0.52 15.19 -1.32
N GLN A 15 0.47 15.30 0.01
CA GLN A 15 1.65 15.52 0.83
C GLN A 15 2.66 14.37 0.69
N ALA A 16 2.18 13.12 0.70
CA ALA A 16 3.03 11.94 0.52
C ALA A 16 3.73 11.95 -0.85
N PHE A 17 2.97 12.18 -1.94
CA PHE A 17 3.55 12.26 -3.28
C PHE A 17 4.47 13.49 -3.47
N ASN A 18 4.14 14.63 -2.89
CA ASN A 18 5.03 15.80 -2.94
C ASN A 18 6.35 15.55 -2.21
N MET A 19 6.31 14.83 -1.07
CA MET A 19 7.51 14.43 -0.35
C MET A 19 8.36 13.46 -1.19
N ALA A 20 7.72 12.47 -1.79
CA ALA A 20 8.39 11.53 -2.70
C ALA A 20 9.04 12.23 -3.89
N ARG A 21 8.33 13.18 -4.52
CA ARG A 21 8.84 13.99 -5.60
C ARG A 21 10.04 14.82 -5.17
N TRP A 22 9.94 15.51 -4.05
CA TRP A 22 11.03 16.33 -3.52
C TRP A 22 12.28 15.50 -3.28
N ASN A 23 12.12 14.29 -2.72
CA ASN A 23 13.25 13.37 -2.51
C ASN A 23 13.96 13.00 -3.83
N ILE A 24 13.23 12.85 -4.94
CA ILE A 24 13.83 12.63 -6.27
C ILE A 24 14.59 13.89 -6.72
N GLU A 25 13.97 15.07 -6.61
CA GLU A 25 14.51 16.32 -7.12
C GLU A 25 15.80 16.77 -6.41
N ILE A 26 15.94 16.49 -5.09
CA ILE A 26 17.13 16.85 -4.32
C ILE A 26 18.26 15.81 -4.39
N ARG A 27 17.96 14.62 -4.90
CA ARG A 27 18.93 13.52 -4.95
C ARG A 27 20.03 13.83 -5.98
N LYS A 28 21.28 13.72 -5.54
CA LYS A 28 22.47 13.91 -6.38
C LYS A 28 23.34 12.66 -6.44
N GLU A 29 22.80 11.54 -5.96
CA GLU A 29 23.55 10.29 -5.91
C GLU A 29 23.75 9.73 -7.32
N LEU A 30 24.98 9.29 -7.58
CA LEU A 30 25.31 8.50 -8.76
C LEU A 30 25.28 7.04 -8.32
N SER A 31 24.69 6.19 -9.14
CA SER A 31 24.69 4.74 -8.94
C SER A 31 25.09 4.06 -10.23
N ASP A 32 25.80 2.93 -10.11
CA ASP A 32 26.10 2.06 -11.26
C ASP A 32 24.86 1.26 -11.71
N LYS A 33 23.82 1.21 -10.86
CA LYS A 33 22.54 0.59 -11.19
C LYS A 33 21.51 1.64 -11.60
N PRO A 34 20.55 1.28 -12.47
CA PRO A 34 19.40 2.12 -12.75
C PRO A 34 18.57 2.33 -11.49
N PHE A 35 17.92 3.49 -11.39
CA PHE A 35 17.07 3.82 -10.25
C PHE A 35 15.67 3.24 -10.39
N ALA A 36 15.11 2.82 -9.27
CA ALA A 36 13.74 2.34 -9.20
C ALA A 36 13.00 2.87 -7.96
N ILE A 37 11.67 2.82 -8.05
CA ILE A 37 10.73 3.00 -6.94
C ILE A 37 9.94 1.71 -6.79
N ILE A 38 9.72 1.27 -5.56
CA ILE A 38 8.79 0.18 -5.26
C ILE A 38 7.52 0.77 -4.65
N ALA A 39 6.36 0.47 -5.24
CA ALA A 39 5.06 0.90 -4.74
C ALA A 39 4.14 -0.29 -4.49
N ASP A 40 3.38 -0.27 -3.39
CA ASP A 40 2.17 -1.09 -3.29
C ASP A 40 1.11 -0.57 -4.27
N ILE A 41 0.05 -1.34 -4.51
CA ILE A 41 -1.03 -0.96 -5.43
C ILE A 41 -2.25 -0.46 -4.63
N ASP A 42 -2.79 -1.30 -3.75
CA ASP A 42 -4.08 -1.04 -3.12
C ASP A 42 -3.97 0.01 -2.03
N GLU A 43 -4.75 1.08 -2.11
CA GLU A 43 -4.75 2.23 -1.20
C GLU A 43 -3.46 3.10 -1.28
N THR A 44 -2.57 2.77 -2.21
CA THR A 44 -1.33 3.51 -2.49
C THR A 44 -1.36 4.10 -3.90
N VAL A 45 -1.67 3.30 -4.90
CA VAL A 45 -1.80 3.69 -6.32
C VAL A 45 -3.27 3.71 -6.74
N LEU A 46 -4.01 2.67 -6.38
CA LEU A 46 -5.42 2.47 -6.70
C LEU A 46 -6.30 2.62 -5.45
N ASP A 47 -7.41 3.33 -5.60
CA ASP A 47 -8.44 3.53 -4.58
C ASP A 47 -9.53 2.46 -4.69
N ASN A 48 -9.60 1.58 -3.70
CA ASN A 48 -10.61 0.53 -3.60
C ASN A 48 -11.78 0.91 -2.69
N SER A 49 -11.98 2.18 -2.40
CA SER A 49 -13.09 2.64 -1.55
C SER A 49 -14.48 2.22 -2.06
N PRO A 50 -14.74 2.06 -3.37
CA PRO A 50 -16.02 1.50 -3.83
C PRO A 50 -16.27 0.08 -3.34
N TYR A 51 -15.24 -0.79 -3.32
CA TYR A 51 -15.33 -2.13 -2.76
C TYR A 51 -15.60 -2.10 -1.25
N ASN A 52 -14.83 -1.31 -0.50
CA ASN A 52 -15.02 -1.14 0.93
C ASN A 52 -16.41 -0.55 1.26
N GLY A 53 -16.91 0.36 0.44
CA GLY A 53 -18.25 0.92 0.55
C GLY A 53 -19.35 -0.13 0.37
N MET A 54 -19.15 -1.05 -0.57
CA MET A 54 -20.06 -2.18 -0.78
C MET A 54 -20.10 -3.10 0.45
N LEU A 55 -18.93 -3.46 1.03
CA LEU A 55 -18.86 -4.28 2.25
C LEU A 55 -19.64 -3.63 3.41
N ILE A 56 -19.49 -2.32 3.60
CA ILE A 56 -20.20 -1.58 4.66
C ILE A 56 -21.70 -1.56 4.44
N ILE A 57 -22.17 -1.31 3.20
CA ILE A 57 -23.61 -1.23 2.89
C ILE A 57 -24.29 -2.60 3.04
N GLN A 58 -23.58 -3.66 2.68
CA GLN A 58 -24.11 -5.03 2.75
C GLN A 58 -23.89 -5.69 4.11
N ASP A 59 -23.16 -5.04 5.02
CA ASP A 59 -22.77 -5.57 6.33
C ASP A 59 -22.10 -6.94 6.23
N ILE A 60 -21.12 -7.04 5.33
CA ILE A 60 -20.34 -8.25 5.07
C ILE A 60 -18.84 -7.98 5.22
N GLU A 61 -18.10 -9.04 5.50
CA GLU A 61 -16.66 -9.01 5.58
C GLU A 61 -15.99 -9.22 4.21
N PHE A 62 -14.66 -9.00 4.18
CA PHE A 62 -13.86 -9.28 3.00
C PHE A 62 -14.02 -10.76 2.56
N ASP A 63 -14.40 -10.96 1.31
CA ASP A 63 -14.36 -12.24 0.62
C ASP A 63 -13.42 -12.18 -0.59
N LYS A 64 -12.67 -13.27 -0.78
CA LYS A 64 -11.71 -13.35 -1.88
C LYS A 64 -12.40 -13.33 -3.25
N ASN A 65 -13.55 -13.95 -3.41
CA ASN A 65 -14.21 -14.01 -4.71
C ASN A 65 -14.80 -12.66 -5.06
N ASP A 66 -15.44 -11.97 -4.09
CA ASP A 66 -15.93 -10.61 -4.28
C ASP A 66 -14.82 -9.63 -4.62
N TRP A 67 -13.65 -9.80 -3.99
CA TRP A 67 -12.46 -9.02 -4.32
C TRP A 67 -11.98 -9.27 -5.76
N ILE A 68 -12.01 -10.52 -6.22
CA ILE A 68 -11.67 -10.87 -7.60
C ILE A 68 -12.69 -10.26 -8.57
N GLU A 69 -13.99 -10.32 -8.26
CA GLU A 69 -15.04 -9.70 -9.08
C GLU A 69 -14.88 -8.17 -9.15
N TRP A 70 -14.55 -7.51 -8.03
CA TRP A 70 -14.19 -6.09 -8.03
C TRP A 70 -13.02 -5.81 -8.99
N GLY A 71 -11.96 -6.60 -8.93
CA GLY A 71 -10.80 -6.46 -9.81
C GLY A 71 -11.15 -6.58 -11.29
N LYS A 72 -12.10 -7.46 -11.65
CA LYS A 72 -12.57 -7.64 -13.04
C LYS A 72 -13.28 -6.42 -13.62
N LEU A 73 -13.79 -5.54 -12.79
CA LEU A 73 -14.39 -4.29 -13.26
C LEU A 73 -13.35 -3.31 -13.80
N GLU A 74 -12.07 -3.45 -13.41
CA GLU A 74 -10.95 -2.59 -13.82
C GLU A 74 -11.29 -1.09 -13.69
N SER A 75 -12.03 -0.75 -12.64
CA SER A 75 -12.64 0.57 -12.44
C SER A 75 -12.11 1.29 -11.20
N ALA A 76 -11.09 0.74 -10.53
CA ALA A 76 -10.45 1.45 -9.44
C ALA A 76 -9.80 2.73 -9.97
N GLU A 77 -10.14 3.86 -9.32
CA GLU A 77 -9.55 5.16 -9.63
C GLU A 77 -8.15 5.27 -9.01
N ALA A 78 -7.38 6.24 -9.47
CA ALA A 78 -6.08 6.51 -8.87
C ALA A 78 -6.23 7.25 -7.53
N VAL A 79 -5.39 6.88 -6.56
CA VAL A 79 -5.21 7.67 -5.33
C VAL A 79 -4.80 9.11 -5.72
N PRO A 80 -5.33 10.15 -5.03
CA PRO A 80 -5.04 11.55 -5.37
C PRO A 80 -3.55 11.84 -5.46
N GLY A 81 -3.07 12.26 -6.64
CA GLY A 81 -1.68 12.58 -6.91
C GLY A 81 -0.86 11.44 -7.54
N ALA A 82 -1.33 10.19 -7.51
CA ALA A 82 -0.58 9.02 -7.98
C ALA A 82 -0.15 9.16 -9.45
N VAL A 83 -1.08 9.40 -10.36
CA VAL A 83 -0.78 9.48 -11.80
C VAL A 83 0.29 10.54 -12.09
N ALA A 84 0.15 11.73 -11.50
CA ALA A 84 1.11 12.81 -11.71
C ALA A 84 2.50 12.46 -11.18
N PHE A 85 2.59 11.82 -10.01
CA PHE A 85 3.85 11.44 -9.39
C PHE A 85 4.57 10.33 -10.18
N PHE A 86 3.87 9.24 -10.51
CA PHE A 86 4.53 8.12 -11.20
C PHE A 86 4.97 8.49 -12.63
N ASN A 87 4.17 9.30 -13.36
CA ASN A 87 4.62 9.82 -14.65
C ASN A 87 5.79 10.80 -14.53
N PHE A 88 5.87 11.58 -13.44
CA PHE A 88 7.05 12.39 -13.16
C PHE A 88 8.28 11.49 -12.91
N ALA A 89 8.18 10.44 -12.09
CA ALA A 89 9.29 9.53 -11.83
C ALA A 89 9.80 8.87 -13.13
N ASP A 90 8.88 8.37 -13.97
CA ASP A 90 9.19 7.80 -15.28
C ASP A 90 9.91 8.83 -16.19
N SER A 91 9.44 10.07 -16.22
CA SER A 91 10.09 11.15 -16.99
C SER A 91 11.51 11.49 -16.53
N MET A 92 11.85 11.14 -15.29
CA MET A 92 13.19 11.24 -14.72
C MET A 92 14.06 9.99 -14.96
N GLY A 93 13.56 9.01 -15.71
CA GLY A 93 14.24 7.74 -15.99
C GLY A 93 14.26 6.77 -14.81
N ILE A 94 13.31 6.92 -13.87
CA ILE A 94 13.17 6.05 -12.70
C ILE A 94 12.09 5.02 -12.99
N GLU A 95 12.43 3.71 -12.92
CA GLU A 95 11.46 2.66 -13.14
C GLU A 95 10.57 2.42 -11.91
N VAL A 96 9.31 2.10 -12.15
CA VAL A 96 8.32 1.86 -11.10
C VAL A 96 7.97 0.39 -11.04
N PHE A 97 8.26 -0.25 -9.91
CA PHE A 97 7.85 -1.62 -9.62
C PHE A 97 6.65 -1.63 -8.68
N TYR A 98 5.59 -2.30 -9.08
CA TYR A 98 4.38 -2.47 -8.29
C TYR A 98 4.39 -3.83 -7.60
N ILE A 99 4.49 -3.85 -6.26
CA ILE A 99 4.53 -5.07 -5.45
C ILE A 99 3.29 -5.16 -4.58
N SER A 100 2.27 -5.90 -5.01
CA SER A 100 0.97 -5.96 -4.36
C SER A 100 0.59 -7.35 -3.88
N ASN A 101 -0.27 -7.40 -2.87
CA ASN A 101 -0.90 -8.63 -2.39
C ASN A 101 -2.22 -8.97 -3.12
N ARG A 102 -2.53 -8.29 -4.23
CA ARG A 102 -3.52 -8.77 -5.20
C ARG A 102 -3.15 -10.20 -5.63
N TYR A 103 -4.15 -11.03 -5.83
CA TYR A 103 -3.93 -12.40 -6.27
C TYR A 103 -3.43 -12.44 -7.73
N ASP A 104 -2.51 -13.33 -8.03
CA ASP A 104 -1.93 -13.44 -9.39
C ASP A 104 -2.98 -13.77 -10.47
N VAL A 105 -4.09 -14.40 -10.09
CA VAL A 105 -5.24 -14.63 -10.96
C VAL A 105 -5.87 -13.33 -11.51
N GLN A 106 -5.65 -12.20 -10.83
CA GLN A 106 -6.12 -10.86 -11.26
C GLN A 106 -5.08 -10.06 -12.04
N ARG A 107 -4.02 -10.72 -12.54
CA ARG A 107 -2.89 -10.04 -13.20
C ARG A 107 -3.34 -9.23 -14.42
N ALA A 108 -4.15 -9.84 -15.29
CA ALA A 108 -4.60 -9.22 -16.53
C ALA A 108 -5.40 -7.94 -16.24
N GLU A 109 -6.33 -8.02 -15.30
CA GLU A 109 -7.21 -6.92 -14.90
C GLU A 109 -6.43 -5.83 -14.16
N THR A 110 -5.48 -6.22 -13.32
CA THR A 110 -4.61 -5.26 -12.62
C THR A 110 -3.78 -4.47 -13.62
N LEU A 111 -3.12 -5.13 -14.57
CA LEU A 111 -2.36 -4.46 -15.62
C LEU A 111 -3.24 -3.56 -16.49
N SER A 112 -4.44 -4.03 -16.83
CA SER A 112 -5.41 -3.25 -17.62
C SER A 112 -5.84 -1.98 -16.87
N ASN A 113 -6.16 -2.08 -15.57
CA ASN A 113 -6.56 -0.93 -14.76
C ASN A 113 -5.43 0.11 -14.65
N LEU A 114 -4.19 -0.34 -14.40
CA LEU A 114 -3.03 0.56 -14.35
C LEU A 114 -2.81 1.29 -15.70
N ARG A 115 -2.95 0.58 -16.83
CA ARG A 115 -2.82 1.16 -18.18
C ARG A 115 -3.93 2.16 -18.49
N LYS A 116 -5.18 1.88 -18.11
CA LYS A 116 -6.31 2.81 -18.27
C LYS A 116 -6.06 4.15 -17.57
N LEU A 117 -5.31 4.13 -16.48
CA LEU A 117 -4.92 5.31 -15.74
C LEU A 117 -3.63 5.96 -16.25
N ASN A 118 -3.05 5.45 -17.35
CA ASN A 118 -1.77 5.91 -17.90
C ASN A 118 -0.62 5.86 -16.87
N LEU A 119 -0.57 4.82 -16.05
CA LEU A 119 0.52 4.60 -15.12
C LEU A 119 1.69 3.91 -15.85
N PRO A 120 2.94 4.34 -15.61
CA PRO A 120 4.12 3.78 -16.26
C PRO A 120 4.39 2.34 -15.79
N ASN A 121 5.19 1.61 -16.55
CA ASN A 121 5.65 0.25 -16.21
C ASN A 121 4.50 -0.74 -15.88
N ALA A 122 3.32 -0.55 -16.47
CA ALA A 122 2.16 -1.41 -16.26
C ALA A 122 2.26 -2.69 -17.11
N ASP A 123 3.25 -3.52 -16.83
CA ASP A 123 3.55 -4.77 -17.53
C ASP A 123 4.00 -5.90 -16.57
N SER A 124 4.20 -7.10 -17.12
CA SER A 124 4.52 -8.28 -16.32
C SER A 124 5.92 -8.28 -15.70
N ASN A 125 6.84 -7.44 -16.18
CA ASN A 125 8.19 -7.34 -15.64
C ASN A 125 8.24 -6.43 -14.41
N HIS A 126 7.28 -5.52 -14.28
CA HIS A 126 7.24 -4.51 -13.23
C HIS A 126 6.13 -4.74 -12.19
N VAL A 127 5.15 -5.61 -12.46
CA VAL A 127 4.03 -5.87 -11.54
C VAL A 127 4.17 -7.26 -10.91
N PHE A 128 4.48 -7.30 -9.63
CA PHE A 128 4.69 -8.52 -8.84
C PHE A 128 3.52 -8.74 -7.87
N LEU A 129 2.64 -9.67 -8.23
CA LEU A 129 1.46 -10.01 -7.45
C LEU A 129 1.71 -11.18 -6.49
N LYS A 130 0.78 -11.39 -5.56
CA LYS A 130 0.86 -12.49 -4.60
C LYS A 130 0.57 -13.83 -5.27
N THR A 131 1.52 -14.75 -5.20
CA THR A 131 1.37 -16.15 -5.61
C THR A 131 1.13 -17.06 -4.41
N ARG A 132 2.07 -17.16 -3.48
CA ARG A 132 2.05 -18.10 -2.35
C ARG A 132 1.90 -17.39 -1.00
N THR A 133 2.65 -16.34 -0.78
CA THR A 133 2.71 -15.62 0.50
C THR A 133 2.41 -14.14 0.33
N SER A 134 1.86 -13.52 1.38
CA SER A 134 1.69 -12.08 1.46
C SER A 134 2.98 -11.33 1.80
N ALA A 135 4.01 -12.01 2.31
CA ALA A 135 5.31 -11.39 2.54
C ALA A 135 5.88 -10.85 1.23
N LYS A 136 6.33 -9.58 1.23
CA LYS A 136 6.78 -8.89 0.02
C LYS A 136 8.30 -8.98 -0.19
N GLN A 137 9.07 -9.46 0.78
CA GLN A 137 10.53 -9.41 0.76
C GLN A 137 11.13 -10.07 -0.48
N GLU A 138 10.75 -11.32 -0.80
CA GLU A 138 11.27 -12.00 -1.98
C GLU A 138 11.04 -11.23 -3.29
N ARG A 139 9.90 -10.53 -3.38
CA ARG A 139 9.57 -9.70 -4.55
C ARG A 139 10.38 -8.41 -4.59
N ARG A 140 10.67 -7.80 -3.43
CA ARG A 140 11.60 -6.65 -3.31
C ARG A 140 13.03 -7.05 -3.67
N ASP A 141 13.50 -8.21 -3.20
CA ASP A 141 14.86 -8.69 -3.45
C ASP A 141 15.14 -8.85 -4.95
N ARG A 142 14.13 -9.23 -5.74
CA ARG A 142 14.26 -9.29 -7.22
C ARG A 142 14.55 -7.91 -7.82
N VAL A 143 13.91 -6.86 -7.32
CA VAL A 143 14.17 -5.50 -7.80
C VAL A 143 15.54 -5.02 -7.32
N LEU A 144 15.88 -5.25 -6.05
CA LEU A 144 17.17 -4.86 -5.46
C LEU A 144 18.38 -5.54 -6.11
N ALA A 145 18.19 -6.70 -6.77
CA ALA A 145 19.26 -7.37 -7.50
C ALA A 145 19.80 -6.49 -8.64
N ASP A 146 18.91 -5.82 -9.38
CA ASP A 146 19.25 -5.13 -10.62
C ASP A 146 19.15 -3.58 -10.50
N TYR A 147 18.43 -3.06 -9.50
CA TYR A 147 18.12 -1.64 -9.34
C TYR A 147 18.59 -1.07 -8.00
N GLU A 148 18.90 0.22 -8.01
CA GLU A 148 19.03 1.04 -6.81
C GLU A 148 17.66 1.59 -6.44
N VAL A 149 17.05 1.08 -5.37
CA VAL A 149 15.69 1.46 -4.95
C VAL A 149 15.76 2.74 -4.14
N LEU A 150 15.21 3.81 -4.68
CA LEU A 150 15.21 5.14 -4.08
C LEU A 150 14.26 5.23 -2.89
N MET A 151 13.08 4.65 -3.02
CA MET A 151 12.03 4.70 -2.01
C MET A 151 10.99 3.61 -2.17
N TYR A 152 10.25 3.39 -1.10
CA TYR A 152 9.11 2.49 -1.03
C TYR A 152 7.86 3.31 -0.72
N LEU A 153 6.78 3.08 -1.44
CA LEU A 153 5.48 3.72 -1.26
C LEU A 153 4.46 2.67 -0.83
N GLY A 154 3.71 2.93 0.23
CA GLY A 154 2.75 1.97 0.74
C GLY A 154 1.83 2.56 1.81
N ASP A 155 0.68 1.93 2.05
CA ASP A 155 -0.26 2.27 3.12
C ASP A 155 -0.06 1.39 4.36
N ASN A 156 0.74 0.32 4.24
CA ASN A 156 1.04 -0.62 5.31
C ASN A 156 2.55 -0.72 5.56
N LEU A 157 2.98 -0.76 6.81
CA LEU A 157 4.40 -0.83 7.17
C LEU A 157 5.13 -2.04 6.57
N SER A 158 4.42 -3.16 6.35
CA SER A 158 4.98 -4.35 5.68
C SER A 158 5.32 -4.13 4.19
N ASP A 159 4.88 -3.02 3.59
CA ASP A 159 5.26 -2.62 2.25
C ASP A 159 6.71 -2.13 2.18
N PHE A 160 7.20 -1.57 3.28
CA PHE A 160 8.55 -1.00 3.36
C PHE A 160 9.62 -2.03 3.73
N SER A 161 9.35 -2.84 4.76
CA SER A 161 10.33 -3.78 5.29
C SER A 161 9.68 -4.99 5.95
N SER A 162 10.32 -6.15 5.82
CA SER A 162 9.90 -7.39 6.49
C SER A 162 10.06 -7.35 8.03
N VAL A 163 10.75 -6.37 8.58
CA VAL A 163 10.84 -6.21 10.04
C VAL A 163 9.48 -5.96 10.69
N PHE A 164 8.53 -5.40 9.91
CA PHE A 164 7.15 -5.17 10.34
C PHE A 164 6.23 -6.37 10.17
N ASP A 165 6.70 -7.43 9.46
CA ASP A 165 5.88 -8.60 9.18
C ASP A 165 5.57 -9.36 10.48
N ASN A 166 4.30 -9.77 10.64
CA ASN A 166 3.83 -10.58 11.78
C ASN A 166 4.03 -9.93 13.16
N GLN A 167 4.21 -8.63 13.25
CA GLN A 167 4.37 -7.89 14.50
C GLN A 167 3.02 -7.39 15.03
N ASN A 168 2.84 -7.39 16.36
CA ASN A 168 1.74 -6.72 17.03
C ASN A 168 1.95 -5.18 17.04
N ASN A 169 0.91 -4.42 17.41
CA ASN A 169 0.98 -2.95 17.38
C ASN A 169 2.06 -2.37 18.30
N SER A 170 2.32 -2.97 19.48
CA SER A 170 3.38 -2.48 20.37
C SER A 170 4.74 -2.53 19.67
N LYS A 171 5.07 -3.70 19.09
CA LYS A 171 6.34 -3.87 18.39
C LYS A 171 6.43 -3.03 17.11
N ARG A 172 5.32 -2.88 16.39
CA ARG A 172 5.26 -2.00 15.19
C ARG A 172 5.54 -0.55 15.58
N ASN A 173 4.98 -0.06 16.68
CA ASN A 173 5.25 1.30 17.18
C ASN A 173 6.72 1.48 17.58
N GLU A 174 7.32 0.51 18.29
CA GLU A 174 8.75 0.54 18.62
C GLU A 174 9.62 0.64 17.35
N LEU A 175 9.34 -0.20 16.34
CA LEU A 175 10.06 -0.21 15.06
C LEU A 175 9.87 1.10 14.29
N VAL A 176 8.70 1.72 14.36
CA VAL A 176 8.48 3.05 13.76
C VAL A 176 9.37 4.09 14.41
N GLU A 177 9.50 4.08 15.75
CA GLU A 177 10.42 5.00 16.45
C GLU A 177 11.89 4.72 16.13
N GLU A 178 12.29 3.45 16.03
CA GLU A 178 13.65 3.06 15.63
C GLU A 178 13.98 3.53 14.20
N LEU A 179 13.03 3.43 13.27
CA LEU A 179 13.20 3.73 11.85
C LEU A 179 12.66 5.12 11.44
N LYS A 180 12.34 5.99 12.41
CA LYS A 180 11.68 7.28 12.15
C LYS A 180 12.36 8.17 11.14
N ALA A 181 13.68 8.10 11.00
CA ALA A 181 14.43 8.87 10.00
C ALA A 181 14.17 8.41 8.55
N SER A 182 13.65 7.19 8.35
CA SER A 182 13.31 6.66 7.03
C SER A 182 11.96 7.15 6.53
N PHE A 183 11.04 7.53 7.44
CA PHE A 183 9.71 8.00 7.06
C PHE A 183 9.78 9.42 6.50
N GLY A 184 9.17 9.60 5.32
CA GLY A 184 9.24 10.84 4.55
C GLY A 184 10.49 10.95 3.65
N SER A 185 11.42 9.97 3.72
CA SER A 185 12.57 9.86 2.82
C SER A 185 12.53 8.56 2.02
N THR A 186 12.96 7.45 2.61
CA THR A 186 12.95 6.12 1.97
C THR A 186 11.58 5.45 2.06
N PHE A 187 10.81 5.71 3.11
CA PHE A 187 9.47 5.16 3.33
C PHE A 187 8.41 6.26 3.22
N ILE A 188 7.57 6.18 2.22
CA ILE A 188 6.49 7.13 1.97
C ILE A 188 5.16 6.46 2.31
N VAL A 189 4.57 6.87 3.43
CA VAL A 189 3.35 6.26 3.99
C VAL A 189 2.11 6.97 3.46
N PHE A 190 1.13 6.19 3.01
CA PHE A 190 -0.20 6.67 2.62
C PHE A 190 -1.23 6.39 3.71
N PRO A 191 -2.24 7.26 3.87
CA PRO A 191 -3.26 7.04 4.87
C PRO A 191 -4.23 5.92 4.48
N ASN A 192 -4.40 4.92 5.34
CA ASN A 192 -5.46 3.92 5.23
C ASN A 192 -6.02 3.61 6.62
N ALA A 193 -7.25 4.07 6.88
CA ALA A 193 -7.98 3.81 8.12
C ALA A 193 -9.01 2.67 7.98
N MET A 194 -9.10 2.03 6.81
CA MET A 194 -10.13 1.04 6.55
C MET A 194 -9.73 -0.37 6.94
N TYR A 195 -8.50 -0.74 6.62
CA TYR A 195 -7.95 -2.08 6.87
C TYR A 195 -6.42 -2.04 6.85
N GLY A 196 -5.80 -3.10 7.33
CA GLY A 196 -4.34 -3.25 7.30
C GLY A 196 -3.84 -4.16 8.41
N ASP A 197 -2.52 -4.32 8.48
CA ASP A 197 -1.91 -5.10 9.56
C ASP A 197 -2.11 -4.45 10.94
N TRP A 198 -2.32 -3.12 11.00
CA TRP A 198 -2.66 -2.42 12.24
C TRP A 198 -3.95 -2.96 12.89
N GLU A 199 -4.90 -3.41 12.08
CA GLU A 199 -6.13 -4.03 12.54
C GLU A 199 -5.97 -5.55 12.69
N SER A 200 -5.66 -6.24 11.59
CA SER A 200 -5.69 -7.70 11.55
C SER A 200 -4.65 -8.35 12.47
N ARG A 201 -3.46 -7.79 12.56
CA ARG A 201 -2.37 -8.27 13.45
C ARG A 201 -2.33 -7.49 14.75
N GLY A 202 -2.52 -6.19 14.67
CA GLY A 202 -2.38 -5.29 15.79
C GLY A 202 -3.56 -5.34 16.77
N ILE A 203 -4.79 -5.37 16.29
CA ILE A 203 -6.00 -5.44 17.11
C ILE A 203 -6.39 -6.90 17.33
N TYR A 204 -6.51 -7.69 16.27
CA TYR A 204 -7.07 -9.05 16.31
C TYR A 204 -6.01 -10.16 16.41
N GLU A 205 -4.73 -9.82 16.52
CA GLU A 205 -3.63 -10.75 16.76
C GLU A 205 -3.58 -11.92 15.75
N SER A 206 -3.96 -11.62 14.50
CA SER A 206 -4.08 -12.56 13.39
C SER A 206 -5.15 -13.66 13.56
N ASN A 207 -5.97 -13.57 14.60
CA ASN A 207 -7.09 -14.50 14.77
C ASN A 207 -8.28 -14.05 13.92
N ARG A 208 -8.68 -14.89 12.98
CA ARG A 208 -9.79 -14.66 12.05
C ARG A 208 -11.12 -15.25 12.54
N ASP A 209 -11.10 -16.02 13.63
CA ASP A 209 -12.24 -16.77 14.12
C ASP A 209 -13.06 -15.98 15.17
N TRP A 210 -12.69 -14.70 15.43
CA TRP A 210 -13.45 -13.83 16.30
C TRP A 210 -14.85 -13.55 15.73
N THR A 211 -15.89 -13.76 16.54
CA THR A 211 -17.25 -13.28 16.25
C THR A 211 -17.30 -11.76 16.30
N ASP A 212 -18.31 -11.12 15.69
CA ASP A 212 -18.45 -9.66 15.69
C ASP A 212 -18.53 -9.11 17.13
N GLN A 213 -19.26 -9.79 18.02
CA GLN A 213 -19.33 -9.40 19.42
C GLN A 213 -17.96 -9.46 20.12
N GLN A 214 -17.14 -10.45 19.79
CA GLN A 214 -15.78 -10.56 20.33
C GLN A 214 -14.87 -9.48 19.76
N ARG A 215 -14.97 -9.17 18.47
CA ARG A 215 -14.24 -8.06 17.84
C ARG A 215 -14.57 -6.73 18.47
N ASP A 216 -15.85 -6.44 18.71
CA ASP A 216 -16.27 -5.23 19.41
C ASP A 216 -15.70 -5.15 20.83
N SER A 217 -15.76 -6.27 21.58
CA SER A 217 -15.18 -6.33 22.92
C SER A 217 -13.68 -6.09 22.91
N ILE A 218 -12.96 -6.65 21.95
CA ILE A 218 -11.50 -6.44 21.78
C ILE A 218 -11.22 -4.98 21.44
N ARG A 219 -11.97 -4.36 20.52
CA ARG A 219 -11.80 -2.94 20.19
C ARG A 219 -12.01 -2.07 21.42
N GLN A 220 -13.09 -2.31 22.18
CA GLN A 220 -13.37 -1.57 23.41
C GLN A 220 -12.25 -1.71 24.45
N ALA A 221 -11.74 -2.92 24.64
CA ALA A 221 -10.66 -3.19 25.59
C ALA A 221 -9.32 -2.49 25.23
N LYS A 222 -9.13 -2.13 23.97
CA LYS A 222 -7.94 -1.42 23.48
C LYS A 222 -8.10 0.10 23.44
N LEU A 223 -9.28 0.62 23.78
CA LEU A 223 -9.46 2.07 23.89
C LEU A 223 -8.71 2.62 25.11
N VAL A 224 -8.05 3.74 24.88
CA VAL A 224 -7.46 4.54 25.98
C VAL A 224 -8.45 5.64 26.31
N THR A 225 -8.94 5.65 27.55
CA THR A 225 -9.91 6.64 28.02
C THR A 225 -9.29 7.46 29.13
N TYR A 226 -9.77 8.69 29.31
CA TYR A 226 -9.29 9.58 30.37
C TYR A 226 -10.04 9.38 31.71
N LYS A 227 -11.12 8.61 31.70
CA LYS A 227 -11.93 8.19 32.88
C LYS A 227 -12.28 6.72 32.71
#